data_63262ccd49a8395785834555366e05f7
#
_entry.id   63262ccd49a8395785834555366e05f7
#
_cell.length_a   1.000
_cell.length_b   1.000
_cell.length_c   1.000
_cell.angle_alpha   90.00
_cell.angle_beta   90.00
_cell.angle_gamma   90.00
#
_symmetry.space_group_name_H-M   'P 1'
#
loop_
_entity.id
_entity.type
_entity.pdbx_description
1 polymer ?
#
loop_
_entity_poly.entity_id
_entity_poly.type
_entity_poly.pdbx_seq_one_letter_code
_entity_poly.pdbx_strand_id
1 'polypeptide(L)'
;MTTAAAILRQKSTAFNYVHPQYNVLEAIRLLSSLNRSFLVVMEEGEYKGIFTEHALVQKMATPGWQAAEKTVADVMDTKLPAASIDSSRHEMMQLMISHHTRYLPVFDGYRFAGVISMNNLLKAMLYPSFSLEEFFASPRGDFDAALQG
;
A
#
# COMPACT_ATOMS: atom_id res chain seq x y z
N MET A 1 -17.79 -14.37 3.34
CA MET A 1 -16.36 -14.43 3.01
C MET A 1 -15.85 -13.01 2.77
N THR A 2 -14.72 -12.65 3.33
CA THR A 2 -14.17 -11.31 3.18
C THR A 2 -13.48 -11.18 1.84
N THR A 3 -13.93 -10.23 1.03
CA THR A 3 -13.36 -9.93 -0.29
C THR A 3 -12.50 -8.65 -0.23
N ALA A 4 -11.70 -8.45 -1.27
CA ALA A 4 -10.94 -7.21 -1.43
C ALA A 4 -11.86 -5.99 -1.39
N ALA A 5 -13.01 -6.05 -2.05
CA ALA A 5 -14.00 -4.96 -2.03
C ALA A 5 -14.45 -4.63 -0.61
N ALA A 6 -14.71 -5.64 0.22
CA ALA A 6 -15.13 -5.44 1.60
C ALA A 6 -14.04 -4.76 2.44
N ILE A 7 -12.79 -5.16 2.25
CA ILE A 7 -11.65 -4.56 2.95
C ILE A 7 -11.45 -3.11 2.51
N LEU A 8 -11.52 -2.83 1.21
CA LEU A 8 -11.37 -1.46 0.69
C LEU A 8 -12.46 -0.53 1.20
N ARG A 9 -13.69 -1.01 1.36
CA ARG A 9 -14.77 -0.20 1.92
C ARG A 9 -14.54 0.20 3.37
N GLN A 10 -13.77 -0.57 4.12
CA GLN A 10 -13.43 -0.26 5.51
C GLN A 10 -12.27 0.73 5.62
N LYS A 11 -11.53 0.94 4.55
CA LYS A 11 -10.44 1.92 4.50
C LYS A 11 -10.98 3.30 4.15
N SER A 12 -10.23 4.33 4.52
CA SER A 12 -10.48 5.67 3.98
C SER A 12 -10.42 5.61 2.45
N THR A 13 -11.38 6.24 1.79
CA THR A 13 -11.40 6.33 0.32
C THR A 13 -10.30 7.23 -0.22
N ALA A 14 -9.73 8.09 0.64
CA ALA A 14 -8.60 8.93 0.26
C ALA A 14 -7.33 8.10 0.35
N PHE A 15 -6.68 7.86 -0.76
CA PHE A 15 -5.34 7.31 -0.79
C PHE A 15 -4.39 8.39 -1.31
N ASN A 16 -3.18 8.40 -0.73
CA ASN A 16 -2.17 9.36 -1.13
C ASN A 16 -1.44 8.84 -2.35
N TYR A 17 -1.47 9.60 -3.42
CA TYR A 17 -0.79 9.26 -4.64
C TYR A 17 0.15 10.37 -5.07
N VAL A 18 1.17 9.98 -5.81
CA VAL A 18 2.15 10.90 -6.38
C VAL A 18 2.34 10.60 -7.86
N HIS A 19 2.78 11.59 -8.60
CA HIS A 19 3.13 11.44 -10.01
C HIS A 19 4.48 10.69 -10.14
N PRO A 20 4.70 9.91 -11.22
CA PRO A 20 5.98 9.22 -11.43
C PRO A 20 7.21 10.12 -11.41
N GLN A 21 7.07 11.38 -11.81
CA GLN A 21 8.17 12.34 -11.83
C GLN A 21 8.40 13.04 -10.48
N TYR A 22 7.63 12.70 -9.47
CA TYR A 22 7.81 13.25 -8.14
C TYR A 22 9.19 12.88 -7.59
N ASN A 23 9.87 13.84 -6.96
CA ASN A 23 11.22 13.63 -6.44
C ASN A 23 11.21 12.65 -5.25
N VAL A 24 12.18 11.73 -5.23
CA VAL A 24 12.26 10.72 -4.18
C VAL A 24 12.42 11.33 -2.79
N LEU A 25 13.23 12.37 -2.65
CA LEU A 25 13.43 13.01 -1.34
C LEU A 25 12.12 13.62 -0.83
N GLU A 26 11.34 14.24 -1.71
CA GLU A 26 10.02 14.76 -1.37
C GLU A 26 9.03 13.63 -1.03
N ALA A 27 9.14 12.50 -1.71
CA ALA A 27 8.33 11.31 -1.41
C ALA A 27 8.65 10.76 -0.03
N ILE A 28 9.93 10.73 0.36
CA ILE A 28 10.36 10.34 1.70
C ILE A 28 9.75 11.25 2.77
N ARG A 29 9.78 12.56 2.54
CA ARG A 29 9.17 13.53 3.45
C ARG A 29 7.66 13.31 3.58
N LEU A 30 7.01 13.03 2.46
CA LEU A 30 5.58 12.75 2.44
C LEU A 30 5.24 11.48 3.23
N LEU A 31 5.97 10.38 3.01
CA LEU A 31 5.81 9.15 3.80
C LEU A 31 5.94 9.41 5.29
N SER A 32 6.97 10.18 5.67
CA SER A 32 7.21 10.52 7.07
C SER A 32 6.06 11.34 7.65
N SER A 33 5.60 12.36 6.93
CA SER A 33 4.52 13.24 7.41
C SER A 33 3.19 12.50 7.53
N LEU A 34 2.94 11.51 6.68
CA LEU A 34 1.70 10.72 6.67
C LEU A 34 1.80 9.48 7.56
N ASN A 35 2.97 9.17 8.07
CA ASN A 35 3.25 7.93 8.80
C ASN A 35 2.80 6.69 8.01
N ARG A 36 3.22 6.63 6.76
CA ARG A 36 2.89 5.56 5.82
C ARG A 36 4.15 4.87 5.31
N SER A 37 4.00 3.63 4.87
CA SER A 37 5.10 2.83 4.33
C SER A 37 5.09 2.74 2.81
N PHE A 38 4.07 3.29 2.16
CA PHE A 38 3.94 3.27 0.71
C PHE A 38 3.16 4.47 0.18
N LEU A 39 3.37 4.77 -1.10
CA LEU A 39 2.59 5.74 -1.86
C LEU A 39 2.14 5.09 -3.16
N VAL A 40 0.92 5.35 -3.57
CA VAL A 40 0.41 4.93 -4.87
C VAL A 40 0.92 5.89 -5.93
N VAL A 41 1.42 5.36 -7.04
CA VAL A 41 1.92 6.18 -8.15
C VAL A 41 0.88 6.19 -9.26
N MET A 42 0.36 7.37 -9.56
CA MET A 42 -0.69 7.59 -10.55
C MET A 42 -0.26 8.64 -11.56
N GLU A 43 -0.68 8.48 -12.80
CA GLU A 43 -0.46 9.46 -13.85
C GLU A 43 -1.71 9.54 -14.72
N GLU A 44 -2.27 10.73 -14.86
CA GLU A 44 -3.48 10.97 -15.67
C GLU A 44 -4.64 10.02 -15.30
N GLY A 45 -4.81 9.76 -14.00
CA GLY A 45 -5.87 8.89 -13.51
C GLY A 45 -5.56 7.40 -13.62
N GLU A 46 -4.39 7.02 -14.14
CA GLU A 46 -4.00 5.63 -14.29
C GLU A 46 -2.99 5.20 -13.23
N TYR A 47 -3.16 3.99 -12.72
CA TYR A 47 -2.20 3.35 -11.82
C TYR A 47 -0.90 3.03 -12.58
N LYS A 48 0.24 3.40 -11.99
CA LYS A 48 1.57 3.13 -12.57
C LYS A 48 2.41 2.19 -11.72
N GLY A 49 2.25 2.21 -10.41
CA GLY A 49 3.02 1.36 -9.51
C GLY A 49 2.85 1.77 -8.06
N ILE A 50 3.65 1.16 -7.19
CA ILE A 50 3.67 1.48 -5.76
C ILE A 50 5.10 1.81 -5.34
N PHE A 51 5.27 2.97 -4.72
CA PHE A 51 6.52 3.39 -4.11
C PHE A 51 6.51 2.91 -2.67
N THR A 52 7.46 2.04 -2.29
CA THR A 52 7.51 1.44 -0.95
C THR A 52 8.82 1.75 -0.24
N GLU A 53 8.80 1.73 1.09
CA GLU A 53 10.02 1.83 1.89
C GLU A 53 10.99 0.72 1.54
N HIS A 54 10.50 -0.50 1.30
CA HIS A 54 11.33 -1.65 0.96
C HIS A 54 12.11 -1.42 -0.34
N ALA A 55 11.42 -0.97 -1.39
CA ALA A 55 12.06 -0.67 -2.68
C ALA A 55 13.08 0.47 -2.55
N LEU A 56 12.75 1.49 -1.76
CA LEU A 56 13.66 2.61 -1.49
C LEU A 56 14.94 2.12 -0.80
N VAL A 57 14.83 1.30 0.23
CA VAL A 57 16.00 0.78 0.94
C VAL A 57 16.89 -0.03 0.02
N GLN A 58 16.32 -0.85 -0.86
CA GLN A 58 17.09 -1.60 -1.85
C GLN A 58 17.88 -0.69 -2.79
N LYS A 59 17.27 0.40 -3.25
CA LYS A 59 17.94 1.38 -4.13
C LYS A 59 19.03 2.14 -3.38
N MET A 60 18.76 2.55 -2.15
CA MET A 60 19.74 3.28 -1.33
C MET A 60 20.98 2.45 -1.03
N ALA A 61 20.90 1.14 -1.06
CA ALA A 61 22.04 0.25 -0.89
C ALA A 61 22.98 0.25 -2.11
N THR A 62 22.53 0.79 -3.24
CA THR A 62 23.34 0.87 -4.47
C THR A 62 24.39 1.98 -4.32
N PRO A 63 25.70 1.67 -4.52
CA PRO A 63 26.74 2.70 -4.43
C PRO A 63 26.50 3.87 -5.38
N GLY A 64 26.65 5.09 -4.86
CA GLY A 64 26.49 6.32 -5.65
C GLY A 64 25.05 6.74 -5.90
N TRP A 65 24.07 5.97 -5.45
CA TRP A 65 22.66 6.35 -5.62
C TRP A 65 22.27 7.45 -4.63
N GLN A 66 21.67 8.53 -5.13
CA GLN A 66 21.25 9.68 -4.30
C GLN A 66 19.78 9.99 -4.51
N ALA A 67 19.03 9.97 -3.42
CA ALA A 67 17.57 10.21 -3.44
C ALA A 67 17.20 11.56 -4.06
N ALA A 68 17.97 12.61 -3.81
CA ALA A 68 17.69 13.95 -4.32
C ALA A 68 17.72 14.05 -5.84
N GLU A 69 18.42 13.13 -6.50
CA GLU A 69 18.58 13.10 -7.97
C GLU A 69 17.62 12.14 -8.67
N LYS A 70 16.76 11.45 -7.91
CA LYS A 70 15.89 10.40 -8.44
C LYS A 70 14.42 10.78 -8.36
N THR A 71 13.65 10.17 -9.27
CA THR A 71 12.20 10.28 -9.27
C THR A 71 11.56 9.01 -8.70
N VAL A 72 10.31 9.11 -8.32
CA VAL A 72 9.52 7.97 -7.84
C VAL A 72 9.51 6.85 -8.90
N ALA A 73 9.47 7.20 -10.19
CA ALA A 73 9.54 6.23 -11.28
C ALA A 73 10.80 5.35 -11.23
N ASP A 74 11.91 5.90 -10.73
CA ASP A 74 13.17 5.14 -10.62
C ASP A 74 13.14 4.08 -9.52
N VAL A 75 12.20 4.17 -8.59
CA VAL A 75 12.13 3.32 -7.39
C VAL A 75 10.87 2.46 -7.36
N MET A 76 9.73 2.96 -7.84
CA MET A 76 8.45 2.29 -7.75
C MET A 76 8.48 0.86 -8.27
N ASP A 77 7.69 -0.02 -7.65
CA ASP A 77 7.48 -1.37 -8.14
C ASP A 77 6.30 -1.36 -9.12
N THR A 78 6.55 -1.80 -10.35
CA THR A 78 5.55 -1.88 -11.42
C THR A 78 5.11 -3.31 -11.68
N LYS A 79 5.69 -4.29 -11.00
CA LYS A 79 5.50 -5.73 -11.27
C LYS A 79 4.79 -6.47 -10.15
N LEU A 80 4.13 -5.74 -9.26
CA LEU A 80 3.37 -6.38 -8.20
C LEU A 80 2.18 -7.16 -8.80
N PRO A 81 1.88 -8.35 -8.26
CA PRO A 81 0.68 -9.06 -8.68
C PRO A 81 -0.55 -8.26 -8.30
N ALA A 82 -1.56 -8.29 -9.15
CA ALA A 82 -2.81 -7.58 -8.93
C ALA A 82 -3.88 -8.52 -8.37
N ALA A 83 -4.70 -7.99 -7.48
CA ALA A 83 -5.92 -8.66 -7.02
C ALA A 83 -7.15 -8.01 -7.66
N SER A 84 -8.24 -8.74 -7.68
CA SER A 84 -9.56 -8.25 -8.09
C SER A 84 -10.34 -7.81 -6.85
N ILE A 85 -11.33 -6.94 -7.03
CA ILE A 85 -12.27 -6.61 -5.96
C ILE A 85 -12.99 -7.84 -5.41
N ASP A 86 -13.08 -8.91 -6.20
CA ASP A 86 -13.72 -10.17 -5.82
C ASP A 86 -12.75 -11.17 -5.18
N SER A 87 -11.47 -10.87 -5.17
CA SER A 87 -10.46 -11.75 -4.57
C SER A 87 -10.73 -11.97 -3.09
N SER A 88 -10.63 -13.22 -2.65
CA SER A 88 -10.78 -13.57 -1.25
C SER A 88 -9.53 -13.20 -0.45
N ARG A 89 -9.70 -13.07 0.86
CA ARG A 89 -8.57 -12.88 1.77
C ARG A 89 -7.50 -13.95 1.59
N HIS A 90 -7.91 -15.19 1.43
CA HIS A 90 -6.99 -16.31 1.23
C HIS A 90 -6.19 -16.17 -0.08
N GLU A 91 -6.87 -15.84 -1.18
CA GLU A 91 -6.22 -15.62 -2.48
C GLU A 91 -5.21 -14.48 -2.41
N MET A 92 -5.57 -13.38 -1.77
CA MET A 92 -4.67 -12.24 -1.60
C MET A 92 -3.45 -12.59 -0.74
N MET A 93 -3.65 -13.34 0.33
CA MET A 93 -2.55 -13.81 1.18
C MET A 93 -1.60 -14.71 0.38
N GLN A 94 -2.13 -15.62 -0.43
CA GLN A 94 -1.31 -16.48 -1.28
C GLN A 94 -0.49 -15.67 -2.28
N LEU A 95 -1.08 -14.64 -2.90
CA LEU A 95 -0.35 -13.75 -3.82
C LEU A 95 0.80 -13.04 -3.11
N MET A 96 0.56 -12.53 -1.92
CA MET A 96 1.59 -11.82 -1.15
C MET A 96 2.74 -12.76 -0.77
N ILE A 97 2.42 -13.97 -0.33
CA ILE A 97 3.43 -14.95 0.08
C ILE A 97 4.24 -15.41 -1.13
N SER A 98 3.59 -15.80 -2.22
CA SER A 98 4.28 -16.35 -3.40
C SER A 98 5.12 -15.31 -4.14
N HIS A 99 4.76 -14.03 -4.06
CA HIS A 99 5.51 -12.94 -4.71
C HIS A 99 6.37 -12.14 -3.74
N HIS A 100 6.46 -12.56 -2.49
CA HIS A 100 7.25 -11.87 -1.46
C HIS A 100 6.94 -10.37 -1.36
N THR A 101 5.67 -10.03 -1.42
CA THR A 101 5.21 -8.64 -1.31
C THR A 101 4.24 -8.45 -0.16
N ARG A 102 4.18 -7.24 0.37
CA ARG A 102 3.25 -6.85 1.44
C ARG A 102 2.10 -5.98 0.92
N TYR A 103 2.05 -5.74 -0.38
CA TYR A 103 1.07 -4.84 -1.00
C TYR A 103 0.54 -5.46 -2.28
N LEU A 104 -0.76 -5.29 -2.51
CA LEU A 104 -1.41 -5.69 -3.75
C LEU A 104 -2.23 -4.53 -4.28
N PRO A 105 -2.01 -4.09 -5.52
CA PRO A 105 -2.96 -3.24 -6.20
C PRO A 105 -4.21 -4.05 -6.50
N VAL A 106 -5.37 -3.43 -6.32
CA VAL A 106 -6.67 -4.07 -6.52
C VAL A 106 -7.41 -3.35 -7.63
N PHE A 107 -7.98 -4.13 -8.54
CA PHE A 107 -8.70 -3.61 -9.70
C PHE A 107 -10.14 -4.13 -9.76
N ASP A 108 -11.01 -3.29 -10.28
CA ASP A 108 -12.36 -3.65 -10.72
C ASP A 108 -12.33 -3.63 -12.24
N GLY A 109 -12.14 -4.82 -12.85
CA GLY A 109 -11.82 -4.90 -14.28
C GLY A 109 -10.51 -4.18 -14.58
N TYR A 110 -10.56 -3.13 -15.39
CA TYR A 110 -9.38 -2.31 -15.71
C TYR A 110 -9.23 -1.09 -14.81
N ARG A 111 -10.21 -0.86 -13.93
CA ARG A 111 -10.23 0.31 -13.06
C ARG A 111 -9.48 0.03 -11.77
N PHE A 112 -8.51 0.89 -11.45
CA PHE A 112 -7.81 0.82 -10.18
C PHE A 112 -8.77 1.15 -9.03
N ALA A 113 -8.87 0.23 -8.06
CA ALA A 113 -9.77 0.37 -6.91
C ALA A 113 -9.06 0.76 -5.62
N GLY A 114 -7.77 0.42 -5.48
CA GLY A 114 -7.01 0.74 -4.28
C GLY A 114 -5.87 -0.24 -4.05
N VAL A 115 -5.25 -0.14 -2.88
CA VAL A 115 -4.15 -1.03 -2.47
C VAL A 115 -4.54 -1.70 -1.15
N ILE A 116 -4.30 -3.00 -1.07
CA ILE A 116 -4.45 -3.77 0.17
C ILE A 116 -3.06 -4.18 0.64
N SER A 117 -2.77 -3.88 1.90
CA SER A 117 -1.52 -4.28 2.55
C SER A 117 -1.69 -5.58 3.33
N MET A 118 -0.58 -6.23 3.65
CA MET A 118 -0.56 -7.38 4.55
C MET A 118 -1.25 -7.04 5.88
N ASN A 119 -1.02 -5.83 6.39
CA ASN A 119 -1.65 -5.38 7.65
C ASN A 119 -3.17 -5.27 7.53
N ASN A 120 -3.69 -4.85 6.38
CA ASN A 120 -5.13 -4.86 6.14
C ASN A 120 -5.72 -6.27 6.25
N LEU A 121 -5.02 -7.26 5.70
CA LEU A 121 -5.46 -8.65 5.77
C LEU A 121 -5.41 -9.18 7.20
N LEU A 122 -4.32 -8.88 7.94
CA LEU A 122 -4.19 -9.29 9.33
C LEU A 122 -5.27 -8.67 10.22
N LYS A 123 -5.57 -7.39 10.03
CA LYS A 123 -6.66 -6.72 10.75
C LYS A 123 -8.01 -7.39 10.48
N ALA A 124 -8.28 -7.71 9.21
CA ALA A 124 -9.52 -8.38 8.83
C ALA A 124 -9.62 -9.79 9.44
N MET A 125 -8.51 -10.47 9.65
CA MET A 125 -8.47 -11.78 10.29
C MET A 125 -8.67 -11.70 11.81
N LEU A 126 -8.02 -10.73 12.45
CA LEU A 126 -8.03 -10.59 13.91
C LEU A 126 -9.31 -9.92 14.42
N TYR A 127 -9.89 -9.02 13.63
CA TYR A 127 -11.03 -8.20 14.03
C TYR A 127 -12.13 -8.21 12.97
N PRO A 128 -12.71 -9.39 12.66
CA PRO A 128 -13.68 -9.49 11.56
C PRO A 128 -14.98 -8.73 11.80
N SER A 129 -15.29 -8.40 13.06
CA SER A 129 -16.52 -7.72 13.46
C SER A 129 -16.36 -6.23 13.70
N PHE A 130 -15.12 -5.69 13.60
CA PHE A 130 -14.87 -4.26 13.79
C PHE A 130 -14.70 -3.54 12.46
N SER A 131 -15.32 -2.35 12.35
CA SER A 131 -14.96 -1.40 11.33
C SER A 131 -13.61 -0.78 11.69
N LEU A 132 -12.89 -0.24 10.68
CA LEU A 132 -11.64 0.48 10.94
C LEU A 132 -11.89 1.71 11.82
N GLU A 133 -13.06 2.37 11.68
CA GLU A 133 -13.43 3.51 12.50
C GLU A 133 -13.55 3.12 13.98
N GLU A 134 -14.22 2.01 14.26
CA GLU A 134 -14.33 1.48 15.62
C GLU A 134 -12.97 1.08 16.18
N PHE A 135 -12.12 0.50 15.34
CA PHE A 135 -10.77 0.11 15.73
C PHE A 135 -9.93 1.34 16.13
N PHE A 136 -9.94 2.40 15.33
CA PHE A 136 -9.21 3.63 15.64
C PHE A 136 -9.83 4.43 16.77
N ALA A 137 -11.12 4.30 17.02
CA ALA A 137 -11.80 4.92 18.16
C ALA A 137 -11.55 4.19 19.47
N SER A 138 -10.93 3.01 19.45
CA SER A 138 -10.63 2.21 20.61
C SER A 138 -9.61 2.90 21.52
N PRO A 139 -9.78 2.86 22.86
CA PRO A 139 -8.80 3.42 23.78
C PRO A 139 -7.46 2.68 23.84
N ARG A 140 -7.25 1.69 22.99
CA ARG A 140 -5.99 0.93 22.89
C ARG A 140 -5.11 1.42 21.74
N GLY A 141 -4.85 2.73 21.71
CA GLY A 141 -4.08 3.35 20.64
C GLY A 141 -2.69 2.76 20.39
N ASP A 142 -2.05 2.19 21.40
CA ASP A 142 -0.74 1.57 21.25
C ASP A 142 -0.77 0.31 20.37
N PHE A 143 -1.91 -0.35 20.32
CA PHE A 143 -2.08 -1.54 19.48
C PHE A 143 -2.22 -1.18 18.01
N ASP A 144 -2.79 -0.02 17.72
CA ASP A 144 -2.94 0.49 16.36
C ASP A 144 -1.59 0.74 15.70
N ALA A 145 -0.65 1.28 16.44
CA ALA A 145 0.69 1.57 15.92
C ALA A 145 1.41 0.30 15.44
N ALA A 146 1.20 -0.83 16.12
CA ALA A 146 1.79 -2.11 15.75
C ALA A 146 1.19 -2.72 14.49
N LEU A 147 -0.03 -2.30 14.10
CA LEU A 147 -0.74 -2.83 12.93
C LEU A 147 -0.76 -1.86 11.75
N GLN A 148 -0.18 -0.69 11.89
CA GLN A 148 0.03 0.26 10.79
C GLN A 148 1.31 -0.10 10.04
N GLY A 149 1.20 -0.29 8.77
CA GLY A 149 2.39 -0.63 8.02
C GLY A 149 2.16 -0.58 6.56
#